data_02282ef25c71494131233d77a45ff21c
#
_entry.id   02282ef25c71494131233d77a45ff21c
#
_cell.length_a   1.000
_cell.length_b   1.000
_cell.length_c   1.000
_cell.angle_alpha   90.00
_cell.angle_beta   90.00
_cell.angle_gamma   90.00
#
_symmetry.space_group_name_H-M   'P 1'
#
loop_
_entity.id
_entity.type
_entity.pdbx_description
1 polymer ?
#
loop_
_entity_poly.entity_id
_entity_poly.type
_entity_poly.pdbx_seq_one_letter_code
_entity_poly.pdbx_strand_id
1 'polypeptide(L)'
;MDSLTALADERDKLRLEERELIDRMRETRAKLAKLRPEIQSLRKNRDDLNETVKALKKNRDELRDAAKKNIAKLKGLRKIAGRTMEGVQAEHEMAQLEWQVQTASFDKEQEKRLMTKIKTLESKVDSYKKIQRLSQNVDENRQEADELHAKIQELAQASQTHHEEITRLGDRFHELKQKLDDQSKRLDEVRGRVKEVSQKYFSMMTMSKEADRIAQSEKAKAHKESLKESAKKKLSQGKKVSLHELGALLEDEGEEE
;
A
#
# COMPACT_ATOMS: atom_id res chain seq x y z
N MET A 1 37.42 0.68 42.10
CA MET A 1 36.18 -0.13 41.97
C MET A 1 35.02 0.70 41.36
N ASP A 2 34.86 1.96 41.74
CA ASP A 2 33.77 2.85 41.28
C ASP A 2 33.71 3.07 39.74
N SER A 3 34.88 3.07 39.08
CA SER A 3 34.92 3.26 37.60
C SER A 3 34.50 2.03 36.82
N LEU A 4 34.71 0.83 37.35
CA LEU A 4 34.36 -0.43 36.71
C LEU A 4 32.84 -0.70 36.81
N THR A 5 32.23 -0.36 37.95
CA THR A 5 30.80 -0.42 38.16
C THR A 5 30.07 0.61 37.31
N ALA A 6 30.58 1.84 37.20
CA ALA A 6 30.02 2.88 36.34
C ALA A 6 30.00 2.47 34.84
N LEU A 7 31.09 1.85 34.34
CA LEU A 7 31.15 1.32 32.98
C LEU A 7 30.21 0.13 32.76
N ALA A 8 30.02 -0.72 33.76
CA ALA A 8 29.04 -1.80 33.70
C ALA A 8 27.61 -1.26 33.60
N ASP A 9 27.27 -0.29 34.44
CA ASP A 9 25.95 0.36 34.44
C ASP A 9 25.68 1.10 33.12
N GLU A 10 26.68 1.80 32.59
CA GLU A 10 26.57 2.49 31.29
C GLU A 10 26.34 1.48 30.15
N ARG A 11 27.10 0.38 30.15
CA ARG A 11 26.92 -0.69 29.15
C ARG A 11 25.52 -1.30 29.22
N ASP A 12 25.01 -1.54 30.41
CA ASP A 12 23.73 -2.18 30.60
C ASP A 12 22.55 -1.23 30.22
N LYS A 13 22.70 0.07 30.48
CA LYS A 13 21.78 1.11 29.99
C LYS A 13 21.75 1.17 28.46
N LEU A 14 22.92 1.17 27.83
CA LEU A 14 23.01 1.17 26.37
C LEU A 14 22.43 -0.09 25.74
N ARG A 15 22.60 -1.25 26.35
CA ARG A 15 21.98 -2.50 25.91
C ARG A 15 20.48 -2.51 26.08
N LEU A 16 19.94 -1.86 27.09
CA LEU A 16 18.50 -1.66 27.25
C LEU A 16 17.95 -0.77 26.12
N GLU A 17 18.63 0.36 25.84
CA GLU A 17 18.28 1.26 24.72
C GLU A 17 18.35 0.51 23.37
N GLU A 18 19.34 -0.32 23.16
CA GLU A 18 19.44 -1.15 21.95
C GLU A 18 18.22 -2.08 21.79
N ARG A 19 17.81 -2.76 22.86
CA ARG A 19 16.62 -3.65 22.83
C ARG A 19 15.34 -2.87 22.54
N GLU A 20 15.14 -1.76 23.21
CA GLU A 20 13.97 -0.89 22.96
C GLU A 20 13.92 -0.38 21.51
N LEU A 21 15.05 0.01 20.94
CA LEU A 21 15.12 0.44 19.54
C LEU A 21 14.78 -0.70 18.58
N ILE A 22 15.28 -1.91 18.84
CA ILE A 22 14.96 -3.10 18.04
C ILE A 22 13.46 -3.39 18.09
N ASP A 23 12.83 -3.31 19.26
CA ASP A 23 11.39 -3.57 19.41
C ASP A 23 10.56 -2.50 18.71
N ARG A 24 10.91 -1.21 18.83
CA ARG A 24 10.28 -0.10 18.07
C ARG A 24 10.44 -0.30 16.57
N MET A 25 11.60 -0.74 16.09
CA MET A 25 11.82 -1.04 14.68
C MET A 25 10.95 -2.22 14.19
N ARG A 26 10.78 -3.25 15.02
CA ARG A 26 9.90 -4.40 14.72
C ARG A 26 8.44 -3.94 14.58
N GLU A 27 7.96 -3.10 15.50
CA GLU A 27 6.61 -2.52 15.41
C GLU A 27 6.43 -1.67 14.16
N THR A 28 7.40 -0.82 13.84
CA THR A 28 7.35 0.03 12.65
C THR A 28 7.33 -0.81 11.37
N ARG A 29 8.16 -1.86 11.29
CA ARG A 29 8.16 -2.82 10.17
C ARG A 29 6.82 -3.57 10.05
N ALA A 30 6.23 -3.97 11.18
CA ALA A 30 4.93 -4.62 11.18
C ALA A 30 3.81 -3.70 10.65
N LYS A 31 3.85 -2.40 11.00
CA LYS A 31 2.93 -1.39 10.47
C LYS A 31 3.12 -1.20 8.96
N LEU A 32 4.35 -1.10 8.49
CA LEU A 32 4.68 -1.01 7.06
C LEU A 32 4.23 -2.25 6.28
N ALA A 33 4.41 -3.44 6.86
CA ALA A 33 3.99 -4.70 6.25
C ALA A 33 2.48 -4.81 6.08
N LYS A 34 1.68 -4.18 6.95
CA LYS A 34 0.22 -4.11 6.83
C LYS A 34 -0.24 -3.08 5.80
N LEU A 35 0.40 -1.89 5.76
CA LEU A 35 0.04 -0.82 4.83
C LEU A 35 0.32 -1.18 3.37
N ARG A 36 1.38 -1.93 3.11
CA ARG A 36 1.79 -2.28 1.73
C ARG A 36 0.72 -3.03 0.94
N PRO A 37 0.15 -4.15 1.44
CA PRO A 37 -0.92 -4.85 0.73
C PRO A 37 -2.21 -4.02 0.63
N GLU A 38 -2.52 -3.20 1.63
CA GLU A 38 -3.68 -2.30 1.62
C GLU A 38 -3.58 -1.28 0.48
N ILE A 39 -2.45 -0.59 0.36
CA ILE A 39 -2.18 0.34 -0.76
C ILE A 39 -2.25 -0.40 -2.10
N GLN A 40 -1.73 -1.62 -2.17
CA GLN A 40 -1.72 -2.40 -3.40
C GLN A 40 -3.14 -2.84 -3.82
N SER A 41 -3.98 -3.24 -2.87
CA SER A 41 -5.38 -3.59 -3.14
C SER A 41 -6.20 -2.38 -3.59
N LEU A 42 -6.03 -1.21 -2.94
CA LEU A 42 -6.69 0.03 -3.34
C LEU A 42 -6.27 0.48 -4.75
N ARG A 43 -4.99 0.34 -5.09
CA ARG A 43 -4.50 0.63 -6.46
C ARG A 43 -5.17 -0.26 -7.48
N LYS A 44 -5.25 -1.56 -7.21
CA LYS A 44 -5.92 -2.50 -8.10
C LYS A 44 -7.40 -2.12 -8.28
N ASN A 45 -8.12 -1.89 -7.19
CA ASN A 45 -9.53 -1.50 -7.25
C ASN A 45 -9.74 -0.20 -8.05
N ARG A 46 -8.89 0.82 -7.84
CA ARG A 46 -8.92 2.06 -8.63
C ARG A 46 -8.68 1.80 -10.11
N ASP A 47 -7.72 0.95 -10.44
CA ASP A 47 -7.37 0.66 -11.83
C ASP A 47 -8.49 -0.12 -12.53
N ASP A 48 -9.11 -1.10 -11.85
CA ASP A 48 -10.28 -1.85 -12.33
C ASP A 48 -11.48 -0.91 -12.56
N LEU A 49 -11.73 0.04 -11.64
CA LEU A 49 -12.76 1.08 -11.82
C LEU A 49 -12.47 1.98 -13.02
N ASN A 50 -11.22 2.37 -13.22
CA ASN A 50 -10.83 3.20 -14.35
C ASN A 50 -10.97 2.48 -15.69
N GLU A 51 -10.71 1.18 -15.75
CA GLU A 51 -10.94 0.37 -16.96
C GLU A 51 -12.43 0.26 -17.27
N THR A 52 -13.27 0.01 -16.25
CA THR A 52 -14.74 0.01 -16.44
C THR A 52 -15.27 1.36 -16.88
N VAL A 53 -14.79 2.45 -16.32
CA VAL A 53 -15.14 3.82 -16.75
C VAL A 53 -14.74 4.05 -18.20
N LYS A 54 -13.58 3.59 -18.65
CA LYS A 54 -13.16 3.70 -20.06
C LYS A 54 -14.09 2.93 -21.00
N ALA A 55 -14.47 1.71 -20.64
CA ALA A 55 -15.40 0.89 -21.43
C ALA A 55 -16.79 1.54 -21.52
N LEU A 56 -17.32 2.02 -20.38
CA LEU A 56 -18.62 2.69 -20.35
C LEU A 56 -18.61 4.02 -21.14
N LYS A 57 -17.52 4.79 -21.09
CA LYS A 57 -17.37 5.99 -21.93
C LYS A 57 -17.43 5.66 -23.41
N LYS A 58 -16.76 4.59 -23.84
CA LYS A 58 -16.81 4.14 -25.23
C LYS A 58 -18.22 3.78 -25.64
N ASN A 59 -18.93 2.98 -24.86
CA ASN A 59 -20.31 2.59 -25.14
C ASN A 59 -21.24 3.82 -25.20
N ARG A 60 -21.13 4.75 -24.24
CA ARG A 60 -21.90 5.99 -24.25
C ARG A 60 -21.64 6.82 -25.52
N ASP A 61 -20.40 6.92 -25.94
CA ASP A 61 -20.02 7.70 -27.13
C ASP A 61 -20.51 7.03 -28.41
N GLU A 62 -20.51 5.69 -28.50
CA GLU A 62 -21.12 4.93 -29.60
C GLU A 62 -22.61 5.17 -29.69
N LEU A 63 -23.37 5.16 -28.57
CA LEU A 63 -24.79 5.47 -28.52
C LEU A 63 -25.09 6.93 -28.96
N ARG A 64 -24.30 7.88 -28.48
CA ARG A 64 -24.42 9.29 -28.88
C ARG A 64 -24.15 9.49 -30.36
N ASP A 65 -23.20 8.78 -30.94
CA ASP A 65 -22.91 8.85 -32.37
C ASP A 65 -24.01 8.16 -33.21
N ALA A 66 -24.57 7.05 -32.73
CA ALA A 66 -25.74 6.43 -33.32
C ALA A 66 -26.96 7.38 -33.31
N ALA A 67 -27.22 8.03 -32.19
CA ALA A 67 -28.27 9.05 -32.06
C ALA A 67 -28.05 10.21 -33.03
N LYS A 68 -26.80 10.75 -33.14
CA LYS A 68 -26.50 11.83 -34.11
C LYS A 68 -26.74 11.40 -35.55
N LYS A 69 -26.32 10.18 -35.95
CA LYS A 69 -26.58 9.62 -37.29
C LYS A 69 -28.07 9.49 -37.56
N ASN A 70 -28.84 9.00 -36.58
CA ASN A 70 -30.30 8.87 -36.71
C ASN A 70 -30.99 10.24 -36.78
N ILE A 71 -30.53 11.25 -36.02
CA ILE A 71 -31.02 12.63 -36.10
C ILE A 71 -30.74 13.22 -37.50
N ALA A 72 -29.58 12.98 -38.09
CA ALA A 72 -29.26 13.42 -39.44
C ALA A 72 -30.21 12.78 -40.49
N LYS A 73 -30.50 11.46 -40.36
CA LYS A 73 -31.49 10.76 -41.22
C LYS A 73 -32.88 11.31 -41.01
N LEU A 74 -33.30 11.57 -39.77
CA LEU A 74 -34.60 12.19 -39.47
C LEU A 74 -34.78 13.56 -40.10
N LYS A 75 -33.72 14.42 -40.03
CA LYS A 75 -33.75 15.73 -40.69
C LYS A 75 -33.94 15.60 -42.21
N GLY A 76 -33.28 14.62 -42.84
CA GLY A 76 -33.42 14.32 -44.26
C GLY A 76 -34.86 13.86 -44.60
N LEU A 77 -35.40 12.90 -43.89
CA LEU A 77 -36.75 12.35 -44.10
C LEU A 77 -37.84 13.40 -43.84
N ARG A 78 -37.70 14.22 -42.80
CA ARG A 78 -38.68 15.33 -42.52
C ARG A 78 -38.72 16.39 -43.61
N LYS A 79 -37.60 16.64 -44.32
CA LYS A 79 -37.57 17.54 -45.47
C LYS A 79 -38.37 17.00 -46.66
N ILE A 80 -38.43 15.67 -46.82
CA ILE A 80 -39.09 14.99 -47.93
C ILE A 80 -40.54 14.70 -47.59
N ALA A 81 -40.83 14.25 -46.37
CA ALA A 81 -42.18 13.74 -45.97
C ALA A 81 -43.12 14.81 -45.41
N GLY A 82 -42.68 16.08 -45.27
CA GLY A 82 -43.53 17.13 -44.69
C GLY A 82 -43.61 17.06 -43.16
N ARG A 83 -44.59 17.73 -42.55
CA ARG A 83 -44.78 17.77 -41.11
C ARG A 83 -45.42 16.47 -40.60
N THR A 84 -45.10 16.08 -39.35
CA THR A 84 -45.58 14.84 -38.68
C THR A 84 -47.13 14.71 -38.67
N MET A 85 -47.83 15.82 -38.59
CA MET A 85 -49.31 15.85 -38.68
C MET A 85 -49.85 15.35 -40.03
N GLU A 86 -49.14 15.60 -41.13
CA GLU A 86 -49.52 15.14 -42.46
C GLU A 86 -49.45 13.62 -42.61
N GLY A 87 -48.54 12.95 -41.85
CA GLY A 87 -48.43 11.49 -41.86
C GLY A 87 -49.59 10.77 -41.18
N VAL A 88 -50.07 11.31 -40.06
CA VAL A 88 -51.27 10.77 -39.37
C VAL A 88 -52.54 10.98 -40.20
N GLN A 89 -52.65 12.15 -40.80
CA GLN A 89 -53.74 12.44 -41.71
C GLN A 89 -53.70 11.51 -42.94
N ALA A 90 -52.54 11.30 -43.53
CA ALA A 90 -52.36 10.37 -44.65
C ALA A 90 -52.75 8.93 -44.32
N GLU A 91 -52.48 8.46 -43.12
CA GLU A 91 -52.82 7.12 -42.62
C GLU A 91 -54.36 7.01 -42.49
N HIS A 92 -55.05 8.04 -41.98
CA HIS A 92 -56.48 8.08 -41.87
C HIS A 92 -57.16 8.18 -43.25
N GLU A 93 -56.63 9.02 -44.13
CA GLU A 93 -57.15 9.15 -45.51
C GLU A 93 -56.95 7.86 -46.30
N MET A 94 -55.84 7.19 -46.16
CA MET A 94 -55.58 5.90 -46.80
C MET A 94 -56.58 4.84 -46.34
N ALA A 95 -56.83 4.72 -45.05
CA ALA A 95 -57.83 3.79 -44.52
C ALA A 95 -59.26 4.09 -45.01
N GLN A 96 -59.58 5.35 -45.11
CA GLN A 96 -60.92 5.75 -45.70
C GLN A 96 -61.05 5.41 -47.18
N LEU A 97 -59.98 5.62 -47.94
CA LEU A 97 -59.97 5.31 -49.38
C LEU A 97 -59.95 3.79 -49.60
N GLU A 98 -59.26 3.03 -48.85
CA GLU A 98 -59.27 1.57 -48.88
C GLU A 98 -60.66 1.01 -48.57
N TRP A 99 -61.29 1.56 -47.50
CA TRP A 99 -62.66 1.18 -47.16
C TRP A 99 -63.67 1.54 -48.29
N GLN A 100 -63.52 2.72 -48.91
CA GLN A 100 -64.35 3.14 -50.06
C GLN A 100 -64.19 2.21 -51.24
N VAL A 101 -62.93 1.82 -51.58
CA VAL A 101 -62.66 0.90 -52.70
C VAL A 101 -63.25 -0.49 -52.42
N GLN A 102 -63.37 -0.91 -51.19
CA GLN A 102 -63.93 -2.20 -50.80
C GLN A 102 -65.46 -2.21 -50.77
N THR A 103 -66.05 -1.08 -50.48
CA THR A 103 -67.54 -1.01 -50.26
C THR A 103 -68.34 -0.40 -51.38
N ALA A 104 -67.75 0.39 -52.26
CA ALA A 104 -68.42 1.08 -53.33
C ALA A 104 -68.04 0.54 -54.72
N SER A 105 -69.01 0.53 -55.68
CA SER A 105 -68.75 0.15 -57.07
C SER A 105 -68.33 1.41 -57.85
N PHE A 106 -67.08 1.37 -58.41
CA PHE A 106 -66.50 2.48 -59.15
C PHE A 106 -66.32 2.14 -60.62
N ASP A 107 -66.36 3.18 -61.48
CA ASP A 107 -65.95 3.04 -62.87
C ASP A 107 -64.44 2.80 -62.97
N LYS A 108 -64.02 2.09 -64.01
CA LYS A 108 -62.59 1.64 -64.18
C LYS A 108 -61.59 2.79 -64.13
N GLU A 109 -61.92 3.98 -64.59
CA GLU A 109 -61.10 5.18 -64.48
C GLU A 109 -61.04 5.76 -63.07
N GLN A 110 -62.12 5.74 -62.34
CA GLN A 110 -62.22 6.20 -60.94
C GLN A 110 -61.42 5.29 -60.03
N GLU A 111 -61.56 3.97 -60.19
CA GLU A 111 -60.81 3.00 -59.46
C GLU A 111 -59.28 3.18 -59.65
N LYS A 112 -58.83 3.40 -60.89
CA LYS A 112 -57.43 3.66 -61.21
C LYS A 112 -56.92 4.94 -60.58
N ARG A 113 -57.71 5.99 -60.50
CA ARG A 113 -57.34 7.25 -59.80
C ARG A 113 -57.27 7.08 -58.30
N LEU A 114 -58.20 6.34 -57.70
CA LEU A 114 -58.15 6.01 -56.25
C LEU A 114 -56.97 5.15 -55.91
N MET A 115 -56.66 4.11 -56.67
CA MET A 115 -55.48 3.28 -56.45
C MET A 115 -54.16 4.07 -56.58
N THR A 116 -54.11 5.05 -57.49
CA THR A 116 -52.92 5.94 -57.59
C THR A 116 -52.81 6.84 -56.37
N LYS A 117 -53.93 7.36 -55.85
CA LYS A 117 -53.94 8.14 -54.59
C LYS A 117 -53.48 7.27 -53.38
N ILE A 118 -54.01 6.04 -53.25
CA ILE A 118 -53.68 5.11 -52.22
C ILE A 118 -52.14 4.84 -52.23
N LYS A 119 -51.55 4.55 -53.39
CA LYS A 119 -50.13 4.36 -53.54
C LYS A 119 -49.24 5.57 -53.07
N THR A 120 -49.73 6.77 -53.41
CA THR A 120 -49.04 8.00 -52.97
C THR A 120 -49.17 8.23 -51.50
N LEU A 121 -50.27 7.90 -50.85
CA LEU A 121 -50.49 7.97 -49.42
C LEU A 121 -49.69 6.86 -48.68
N GLU A 122 -49.64 5.64 -49.21
CA GLU A 122 -48.87 4.53 -48.71
C GLU A 122 -47.39 4.91 -48.58
N SER A 123 -46.81 5.54 -49.61
CA SER A 123 -45.43 6.04 -49.58
C SER A 123 -45.20 7.10 -48.47
N LYS A 124 -46.22 7.96 -48.22
CA LYS A 124 -46.15 8.96 -47.13
C LYS A 124 -46.24 8.30 -45.75
N VAL A 125 -47.18 7.33 -45.58
CA VAL A 125 -47.36 6.56 -44.34
C VAL A 125 -46.10 5.76 -44.00
N ASP A 126 -45.47 5.11 -44.99
CA ASP A 126 -44.21 4.39 -44.80
C ASP A 126 -43.08 5.33 -44.34
N SER A 127 -43.02 6.51 -44.94
CA SER A 127 -42.03 7.53 -44.52
C SER A 127 -42.29 8.01 -43.11
N TYR A 128 -43.55 8.19 -42.73
CA TYR A 128 -43.95 8.56 -41.35
C TYR A 128 -43.58 7.47 -40.33
N LYS A 129 -43.92 6.20 -40.63
CA LYS A 129 -43.56 5.07 -39.77
C LYS A 129 -42.00 4.95 -39.59
N LYS A 130 -41.23 5.19 -40.65
CA LYS A 130 -39.76 5.25 -40.56
C LYS A 130 -39.30 6.40 -39.68
N ILE A 131 -39.88 7.59 -39.76
CA ILE A 131 -39.58 8.74 -38.91
C ILE A 131 -39.87 8.41 -37.45
N GLN A 132 -41.03 7.81 -37.16
CA GLN A 132 -41.44 7.44 -35.81
C GLN A 132 -40.46 6.44 -35.18
N ARG A 133 -40.11 5.35 -35.89
CA ARG A 133 -39.13 4.36 -35.43
C ARG A 133 -37.75 4.98 -35.17
N LEU A 134 -37.27 5.83 -36.08
CA LEU A 134 -35.99 6.51 -35.89
C LEU A 134 -36.03 7.51 -34.74
N SER A 135 -37.17 8.18 -34.48
CA SER A 135 -37.33 9.05 -33.32
C SER A 135 -37.25 8.27 -32.01
N GLN A 136 -37.98 7.15 -31.93
CA GLN A 136 -37.90 6.25 -30.77
C GLN A 136 -36.48 5.78 -30.52
N ASN A 137 -35.77 5.29 -31.52
CA ASN A 137 -34.40 4.85 -31.40
C ASN A 137 -33.45 5.98 -30.94
N VAL A 138 -33.69 7.22 -31.33
CA VAL A 138 -32.93 8.38 -30.87
C VAL A 138 -33.17 8.62 -29.38
N ASP A 139 -34.42 8.55 -28.94
CA ASP A 139 -34.79 8.78 -27.55
C ASP A 139 -34.28 7.65 -26.64
N GLU A 140 -34.38 6.39 -27.07
CA GLU A 140 -33.80 5.22 -26.40
C GLU A 140 -32.27 5.36 -26.25
N ASN A 141 -31.58 5.62 -27.37
CA ASN A 141 -30.12 5.80 -27.33
C ASN A 141 -29.67 6.97 -26.42
N ARG A 142 -30.50 8.03 -26.33
CA ARG A 142 -30.19 9.14 -25.40
C ARG A 142 -30.41 8.74 -23.95
N GLN A 143 -31.49 8.06 -23.63
CA GLN A 143 -31.78 7.58 -22.28
C GLN A 143 -30.69 6.64 -21.81
N GLU A 144 -30.31 5.65 -22.63
CA GLU A 144 -29.22 4.75 -22.33
C GLU A 144 -27.88 5.49 -22.13
N ALA A 145 -27.59 6.49 -22.99
CA ALA A 145 -26.35 7.28 -22.85
C ALA A 145 -26.36 8.14 -21.59
N ASP A 146 -27.49 8.62 -21.11
CA ASP A 146 -27.61 9.39 -19.88
C ASP A 146 -27.52 8.49 -18.66
N GLU A 147 -28.07 7.27 -18.68
CA GLU A 147 -27.87 6.25 -17.64
C GLU A 147 -26.40 5.85 -17.53
N LEU A 148 -25.73 5.61 -18.67
CA LEU A 148 -24.30 5.32 -18.67
C LEU A 148 -23.50 6.51 -18.14
N HIS A 149 -23.92 7.75 -18.42
CA HIS A 149 -23.25 8.93 -17.89
C HIS A 149 -23.34 9.00 -16.36
N ALA A 150 -24.51 8.72 -15.78
CA ALA A 150 -24.69 8.67 -14.34
C ALA A 150 -23.79 7.58 -13.70
N LYS A 151 -23.77 6.37 -14.27
CA LYS A 151 -22.88 5.29 -13.81
C LYS A 151 -21.39 5.67 -13.90
N ILE A 152 -20.98 6.34 -14.98
CA ILE A 152 -19.61 6.83 -15.16
C ILE A 152 -19.26 7.83 -14.06
N GLN A 153 -20.16 8.74 -13.69
CA GLN A 153 -19.92 9.71 -12.62
C GLN A 153 -19.75 9.01 -11.27
N GLU A 154 -20.60 8.07 -10.94
CA GLU A 154 -20.53 7.29 -9.70
C GLU A 154 -19.20 6.52 -9.59
N LEU A 155 -18.82 5.77 -10.63
CA LEU A 155 -17.57 5.01 -10.65
C LEU A 155 -16.32 5.90 -10.65
N ALA A 156 -16.40 7.07 -11.31
CA ALA A 156 -15.31 8.04 -11.29
C ALA A 156 -15.12 8.64 -9.89
N GLN A 157 -16.20 8.91 -9.17
CA GLN A 157 -16.15 9.38 -7.79
C GLN A 157 -15.58 8.31 -6.85
N ALA A 158 -15.99 7.04 -7.01
CA ALA A 158 -15.42 5.92 -6.27
C ALA A 158 -13.90 5.75 -6.55
N SER A 159 -13.49 5.89 -7.81
CA SER A 159 -12.07 5.87 -8.18
C SER A 159 -11.28 7.02 -7.54
N GLN A 160 -11.88 8.21 -7.46
CA GLN A 160 -11.28 9.37 -6.82
C GLN A 160 -11.10 9.17 -5.31
N THR A 161 -12.10 8.61 -4.61
CA THR A 161 -11.97 8.29 -3.18
C THR A 161 -10.85 7.29 -2.92
N HIS A 162 -10.73 6.24 -3.73
CA HIS A 162 -9.59 5.32 -3.63
C HIS A 162 -8.25 6.00 -3.89
N HIS A 163 -8.19 6.94 -4.85
CA HIS A 163 -6.97 7.72 -5.10
C HIS A 163 -6.55 8.57 -3.89
N GLU A 164 -7.48 9.22 -3.25
CA GLU A 164 -7.26 10.02 -2.03
C GLU A 164 -6.78 9.15 -0.86
N GLU A 165 -7.39 7.98 -0.67
CA GLU A 165 -6.94 7.01 0.33
C GLU A 165 -5.53 6.50 0.04
N ILE A 166 -5.21 6.16 -1.21
CA ILE A 166 -3.87 5.73 -1.63
C ILE A 166 -2.84 6.82 -1.30
N THR A 167 -3.16 8.08 -1.57
CA THR A 167 -2.27 9.21 -1.28
C THR A 167 -2.04 9.32 0.23
N ARG A 168 -3.10 9.32 1.03
CA ARG A 168 -3.02 9.39 2.50
C ARG A 168 -2.21 8.23 3.11
N LEU A 169 -2.46 7.01 2.64
CA LEU A 169 -1.70 5.83 3.11
C LEU A 169 -0.26 5.83 2.59
N GLY A 170 -0.03 6.39 1.41
CA GLY A 170 1.30 6.61 0.83
C GLY A 170 2.14 7.55 1.68
N ASP A 171 1.58 8.69 2.08
CA ASP A 171 2.25 9.65 2.97
C ASP A 171 2.59 9.02 4.31
N ARG A 172 1.64 8.30 4.90
CA ARG A 172 1.88 7.56 6.15
C ARG A 172 2.94 6.47 5.99
N PHE A 173 2.99 5.80 4.86
CA PHE A 173 4.03 4.82 4.57
C PHE A 173 5.41 5.48 4.48
N HIS A 174 5.53 6.63 3.84
CA HIS A 174 6.76 7.40 3.76
C HIS A 174 7.23 7.89 5.12
N GLU A 175 6.34 8.43 5.96
CA GLU A 175 6.67 8.83 7.33
C GLU A 175 7.21 7.65 8.18
N LEU A 176 6.53 6.50 8.11
CA LEU A 176 6.99 5.31 8.83
C LEU A 176 8.32 4.78 8.31
N LYS A 177 8.57 4.90 7.01
CA LYS A 177 9.86 4.54 6.42
C LYS A 177 10.98 5.45 6.91
N GLN A 178 10.76 6.76 6.92
CA GLN A 178 11.72 7.72 7.50
C GLN A 178 12.00 7.42 8.97
N LYS A 179 10.96 7.18 9.78
CA LYS A 179 11.14 6.77 11.19
C LYS A 179 11.96 5.50 11.32
N LEU A 180 11.76 4.51 10.44
CA LEU A 180 12.54 3.29 10.45
C LEU A 180 14.02 3.55 10.12
N ASP A 181 14.30 4.39 9.13
CA ASP A 181 15.64 4.77 8.73
C ASP A 181 16.36 5.54 9.86
N ASP A 182 15.67 6.45 10.54
CA ASP A 182 16.22 7.19 11.69
C ASP A 182 16.48 6.26 12.90
N GLN A 183 15.54 5.34 13.18
CA GLN A 183 15.74 4.31 14.21
C GLN A 183 16.93 3.40 13.88
N SER A 184 17.15 3.08 12.61
CA SER A 184 18.30 2.28 12.17
C SER A 184 19.62 2.99 12.41
N LYS A 185 19.72 4.27 12.03
CA LYS A 185 20.91 5.09 12.29
C LYS A 185 21.22 5.15 13.78
N ARG A 186 20.18 5.43 14.59
CA ARG A 186 20.35 5.50 16.04
C ARG A 186 20.76 4.16 16.64
N LEU A 187 20.25 3.05 16.13
CA LEU A 187 20.66 1.71 16.56
C LEU A 187 22.14 1.46 16.26
N ASP A 188 22.63 1.88 15.10
CA ASP A 188 24.04 1.73 14.74
C ASP A 188 24.95 2.59 15.63
N GLU A 189 24.54 3.81 15.99
CA GLU A 189 25.23 4.67 16.95
C GLU A 189 25.31 4.01 18.35
N VAL A 190 24.16 3.51 18.84
CA VAL A 190 24.08 2.85 20.14
C VAL A 190 24.98 1.60 20.17
N ARG A 191 24.97 0.79 19.11
CA ARG A 191 25.85 -0.39 18.97
C ARG A 191 27.33 -0.02 18.96
N GLY A 192 27.68 1.08 18.29
CA GLY A 192 29.02 1.62 18.33
C GLY A 192 29.47 1.93 19.77
N ARG A 193 28.63 2.65 20.52
CA ARG A 193 28.86 2.99 21.93
C ARG A 193 28.94 1.74 22.83
N VAL A 194 28.04 0.78 22.66
CA VAL A 194 28.10 -0.50 23.41
C VAL A 194 29.40 -1.20 23.18
N LYS A 195 29.93 -1.22 21.96
CA LYS A 195 31.22 -1.82 21.62
C LYS A 195 32.38 -1.09 22.32
N GLU A 196 32.41 0.24 22.24
CA GLU A 196 33.44 1.06 22.88
C GLU A 196 33.45 0.89 24.40
N VAL A 197 32.30 1.00 25.06
CA VAL A 197 32.17 0.84 26.52
C VAL A 197 32.52 -0.60 26.92
N SER A 198 32.09 -1.59 26.14
CA SER A 198 32.46 -2.98 26.41
C SER A 198 33.98 -3.22 26.32
N GLN A 199 34.64 -2.65 25.32
CA GLN A 199 36.10 -2.73 25.20
C GLN A 199 36.83 -2.08 26.41
N LYS A 200 36.38 -0.88 26.80
CA LYS A 200 36.91 -0.19 27.99
C LYS A 200 36.70 -1.02 29.27
N TYR A 201 35.49 -1.56 29.43
CA TYR A 201 35.16 -2.42 30.58
C TYR A 201 36.07 -3.66 30.65
N PHE A 202 36.24 -4.37 29.53
CA PHE A 202 37.08 -5.57 29.48
C PHE A 202 38.58 -5.24 29.73
N SER A 203 39.10 -4.15 29.15
CA SER A 203 40.48 -3.73 29.39
C SER A 203 40.74 -3.39 30.88
N MET A 204 39.81 -2.64 31.50
CA MET A 204 39.91 -2.32 32.93
C MET A 204 39.78 -3.56 33.82
N MET A 205 38.88 -4.49 33.46
CA MET A 205 38.72 -5.73 34.22
C MET A 205 39.96 -6.63 34.12
N THR A 206 40.61 -6.71 32.95
CA THR A 206 41.85 -7.45 32.79
C THR A 206 42.99 -6.82 33.61
N MET A 207 43.15 -5.50 33.56
CA MET A 207 44.13 -4.77 34.36
C MET A 207 43.89 -4.94 35.87
N SER A 208 42.63 -4.90 36.31
CA SER A 208 42.28 -5.12 37.73
C SER A 208 42.64 -6.55 38.18
N LYS A 209 42.32 -7.57 37.37
CA LYS A 209 42.70 -8.97 37.67
C LYS A 209 44.21 -9.20 37.71
N GLU A 210 44.96 -8.56 36.82
CA GLU A 210 46.42 -8.63 36.81
C GLU A 210 47.00 -7.95 38.06
N ALA A 211 46.50 -6.77 38.44
CA ALA A 211 46.87 -6.08 39.65
C ALA A 211 46.62 -6.95 40.93
N ASP A 212 45.41 -7.57 40.97
CA ASP A 212 45.04 -8.46 42.07
C ASP A 212 45.98 -9.71 42.14
N ARG A 213 46.36 -10.27 41.00
CA ARG A 213 47.29 -11.39 40.90
C ARG A 213 48.67 -10.98 41.38
N ILE A 214 49.20 -9.81 40.98
CA ILE A 214 50.48 -9.27 41.42
C ILE A 214 50.41 -9.01 42.91
N ALA A 215 49.41 -8.36 43.44
CA ALA A 215 49.24 -8.09 44.86
C ALA A 215 49.11 -9.37 45.67
N GLN A 216 48.48 -10.42 45.20
CA GLN A 216 48.44 -11.73 45.85
C GLN A 216 49.81 -12.40 45.83
N SER A 217 50.58 -12.35 44.74
CA SER A 217 51.89 -12.90 44.63
C SER A 217 52.90 -12.19 45.54
N GLU A 218 52.79 -10.84 45.63
CA GLU A 218 53.60 -10.04 46.55
C GLU A 218 53.29 -10.34 48.01
N LYS A 219 52.03 -10.45 48.39
CA LYS A 219 51.66 -10.87 49.76
C LYS A 219 52.12 -12.28 50.08
N ALA A 220 52.03 -13.22 49.14
CA ALA A 220 52.58 -14.57 49.33
C ALA A 220 54.11 -14.60 49.52
N LYS A 221 54.83 -13.76 48.71
CA LYS A 221 56.28 -13.59 48.86
C LYS A 221 56.63 -12.97 50.20
N ALA A 222 55.96 -11.87 50.59
CA ALA A 222 56.19 -11.21 51.89
C ALA A 222 55.89 -12.14 53.08
N HIS A 223 54.80 -12.94 52.97
CA HIS A 223 54.45 -13.94 53.98
C HIS A 223 55.57 -15.05 54.08
N LYS A 224 56.05 -15.53 52.90
CA LYS A 224 57.14 -16.51 52.84
C LYS A 224 58.40 -15.96 53.43
N GLU A 225 58.79 -14.69 53.17
CA GLU A 225 59.92 -14.01 53.78
C GLU A 225 59.75 -13.83 55.30
N SER A 226 58.63 -13.43 55.79
CA SER A 226 58.35 -13.31 57.22
C SER A 226 58.46 -14.66 57.98
N LEU A 227 57.96 -15.75 57.30
CA LEU A 227 58.14 -17.11 57.82
C LEU A 227 59.61 -17.52 57.84
N LYS A 228 60.41 -17.20 56.82
CA LYS A 228 61.89 -17.45 56.78
C LYS A 228 62.58 -16.71 57.87
N GLU A 229 62.29 -15.41 58.08
CA GLU A 229 62.91 -14.63 59.18
C GLU A 229 62.51 -15.17 60.55
N SER A 230 61.24 -15.55 60.75
CA SER A 230 60.81 -16.14 62.03
C SER A 230 61.47 -17.48 62.29
N ALA A 231 61.62 -18.31 61.26
CA ALA A 231 62.33 -19.58 61.35
C ALA A 231 63.81 -19.42 61.68
N LYS A 232 64.54 -18.48 61.01
CA LYS A 232 65.94 -18.15 61.31
C LYS A 232 66.12 -17.66 62.75
N LYS A 233 65.23 -16.80 63.27
CA LYS A 233 65.28 -16.31 64.68
C LYS A 233 65.04 -17.44 65.71
N LYS A 234 64.11 -18.37 65.40
CA LYS A 234 63.82 -19.50 66.28
C LYS A 234 65.00 -20.52 66.31
N LEU A 235 65.65 -20.78 65.19
CA LEU A 235 66.81 -21.63 65.07
C LEU A 235 68.02 -21.05 65.86
N SER A 236 68.25 -19.74 65.75
CA SER A 236 69.30 -19.06 66.49
C SER A 236 69.09 -19.03 68.02
N GLN A 237 67.80 -19.19 68.45
CA GLN A 237 67.41 -19.22 69.87
C GLN A 237 67.25 -20.66 70.43
N GLY A 238 67.56 -21.71 69.66
CA GLY A 238 67.43 -23.10 70.08
C GLY A 238 65.90 -23.54 70.28
N LYS A 239 64.92 -22.82 69.74
CA LYS A 239 63.53 -23.10 69.91
C LYS A 239 62.97 -24.02 68.79
N LYS A 240 61.94 -24.79 69.07
CA LYS A 240 61.29 -25.67 68.08
C LYS A 240 60.71 -24.84 66.92
N VAL A 241 61.05 -25.17 65.68
CA VAL A 241 60.55 -24.58 64.43
C VAL A 241 59.39 -25.42 63.93
N SER A 242 58.33 -24.83 63.44
CA SER A 242 57.19 -25.53 62.85
C SER A 242 57.50 -26.09 61.44
N LEU A 243 56.79 -27.12 61.00
CA LEU A 243 57.04 -27.80 59.74
C LEU A 243 56.83 -26.84 58.52
N HIS A 244 55.93 -25.85 58.65
CA HIS A 244 55.69 -24.78 57.63
C HIS A 244 56.87 -23.79 57.57
N GLU A 245 57.50 -23.44 58.72
CA GLU A 245 58.65 -22.57 58.80
C GLU A 245 59.88 -23.27 58.26
N LEU A 246 60.03 -24.58 58.48
CA LEU A 246 61.15 -25.39 57.97
C LEU A 246 61.01 -25.60 56.46
N GLY A 247 59.78 -25.83 55.94
CA GLY A 247 59.53 -25.94 54.50
C GLY A 247 59.86 -24.66 53.73
N ALA A 248 59.60 -23.48 54.34
CA ALA A 248 59.92 -22.19 53.73
C ALA A 248 61.47 -21.92 53.67
N LEU A 249 62.28 -22.56 54.50
CA LEU A 249 63.70 -22.48 54.45
C LEU A 249 64.35 -23.45 53.43
N LEU A 250 63.78 -24.66 53.28
CA LEU A 250 64.32 -25.72 52.40
C LEU A 250 64.02 -25.51 50.93
N GLU A 251 62.96 -24.79 50.60
CA GLU A 251 62.65 -24.46 49.20
C GLU A 251 63.61 -23.47 48.53
N ASP A 252 64.48 -22.82 49.31
CA ASP A 252 65.54 -21.89 48.83
C ASP A 252 66.84 -22.58 48.43
N GLU A 253 67.15 -23.79 49.03
CA GLU A 253 68.33 -24.54 48.69
C GLU A 253 68.17 -25.41 47.42
N GLY A 254 66.99 -25.50 46.86
CA GLY A 254 66.69 -26.25 45.63
C GLY A 254 66.66 -25.42 44.34
N GLU A 255 66.79 -24.09 44.39
CA GLU A 255 66.78 -23.20 43.19
C GLU A 255 68.25 -22.74 42.83
N GLU A 256 69.30 -23.23 43.48
CA GLU A 256 70.67 -22.91 43.11
C GLU A 256 71.47 -24.11 42.49
N GLU A 257 70.78 -25.13 41.89
CA GLU A 257 71.46 -26.13 41.04
C GLU A 257 70.97 -26.07 39.57
#